data_3f2fb54e4d4ff8da7a811dedf1d93c63
#
_entry.id   3f2fb54e4d4ff8da7a811dedf1d93c63
#
_cell.length_a   1.000
_cell.length_b   1.000
_cell.length_c   1.000
_cell.angle_alpha   90.00
_cell.angle_beta   90.00
_cell.angle_gamma   90.00
#
_symmetry.space_group_name_H-M   'P 1'
#
loop_
_entity.id
_entity.type
_entity.pdbx_description
1 polymer ?
#
loop_
_entity_poly.entity_id
_entity_poly.type
_entity_poly.pdbx_seq_one_letter_code
_entity_poly.pdbx_strand_id
1 'polypeptide(L)'
;MVALTSRPARAIGPGAKFRFGQLQIGQGTTGDRRPGPRPSALRRMGWEIEKRTSIDVELEPALVTPTSETLHETPFLYLAGEREIEVPGAAGIESLRRFLTFGGFLLIDSAEGSTDGAFDGSVRKLMAAVFPTVGSQKSLELVPSDHVVYKSFYLLDKPLGRLSIQPAMEGVFRDKRLVAAYIANDLGGAWSRDDFGNYDFRCEPGGERQRELAFRMGVNLVMYALCLDYKADQVHVPFIMKRRRWKPDDGALTPGEKPKP
;
A
#
# COMPACT_ATOMS: atom_id res chain seq x y z
N MET A 1 -22.58 22.03 27.77
CA MET A 1 -21.16 21.68 27.86
C MET A 1 -21.08 20.17 27.57
N VAL A 2 -20.89 19.78 26.32
CA VAL A 2 -20.81 18.37 25.89
C VAL A 2 -19.35 17.97 25.97
N ALA A 3 -19.03 17.04 26.85
CA ALA A 3 -17.68 16.49 26.97
C ALA A 3 -17.36 15.65 25.72
N LEU A 4 -16.50 16.14 24.84
CA LEU A 4 -15.87 15.37 23.78
C LEU A 4 -14.92 14.37 24.43
N THR A 5 -15.38 13.13 24.61
CA THR A 5 -14.51 12.01 24.94
C THR A 5 -13.70 11.66 23.70
N SER A 6 -12.47 12.19 23.61
CA SER A 6 -11.50 11.71 22.63
C SER A 6 -11.17 10.25 22.95
N ARG A 7 -11.64 9.31 22.13
CA ARG A 7 -11.10 7.94 22.17
C ARG A 7 -9.63 8.01 21.72
N PRO A 8 -8.70 7.47 22.51
CA PRO A 8 -7.30 7.41 22.06
C PRO A 8 -7.24 6.54 20.80
N ALA A 9 -6.47 7.00 19.80
CA ALA A 9 -6.09 6.18 18.67
C ALA A 9 -5.46 4.90 19.22
N ARG A 10 -6.04 3.75 18.93
CA ARG A 10 -5.53 2.46 19.38
C ARG A 10 -4.31 2.17 18.51
N ALA A 11 -3.11 2.40 19.04
CA ALA A 11 -1.92 1.75 18.53
C ALA A 11 -2.18 0.23 18.50
N ILE A 12 -1.62 -0.47 17.50
CA ILE A 12 -1.72 -1.93 17.39
C ILE A 12 -1.11 -2.52 18.67
N GLY A 13 -1.95 -2.76 19.66
CA GLY A 13 -1.57 -3.37 20.94
C GLY A 13 -1.36 -4.89 20.78
N PRO A 14 -0.79 -5.56 21.79
CA PRO A 14 -0.69 -7.02 21.81
C PRO A 14 -2.06 -7.66 21.56
N GLY A 15 -2.20 -8.42 20.45
CA GLY A 15 -3.45 -9.06 20.05
C GLY A 15 -4.32 -8.27 19.05
N ALA A 16 -3.91 -7.07 18.60
CA ALA A 16 -4.58 -6.38 17.50
C ALA A 16 -4.01 -6.87 16.17
N LYS A 17 -4.92 -7.26 15.26
CA LYS A 17 -4.54 -7.68 13.90
C LYS A 17 -4.41 -6.48 12.98
N PHE A 18 -3.43 -6.52 12.08
CA PHE A 18 -3.36 -5.57 10.97
C PHE A 18 -4.52 -5.80 10.00
N ARG A 19 -5.14 -4.72 9.54
CA ARG A 19 -6.22 -4.77 8.56
C ARG A 19 -6.01 -3.69 7.51
N PHE A 20 -6.15 -4.04 6.24
CA PHE A 20 -6.19 -3.04 5.15
C PHE A 20 -7.51 -2.27 5.18
N GLY A 21 -7.45 -0.96 4.94
CA GLY A 21 -8.60 -0.16 4.55
C GLY A 21 -8.67 -0.03 3.03
N GLN A 22 -9.72 -0.56 2.41
CA GLN A 22 -9.98 -0.32 1.00
C GLN A 22 -10.74 0.99 0.85
N LEU A 23 -10.03 2.03 0.41
CA LEU A 23 -10.60 3.36 0.25
C LEU A 23 -11.48 3.44 -0.99
N GLN A 24 -12.71 3.89 -0.81
CA GLN A 24 -13.71 4.10 -1.87
C GLN A 24 -13.91 5.59 -2.09
N ILE A 25 -13.60 6.08 -3.30
CA ILE A 25 -13.78 7.48 -3.71
C ILE A 25 -14.56 7.50 -5.01
N GLY A 26 -15.57 8.39 -5.11
CA GLY A 26 -16.28 8.69 -6.36
C GLY A 26 -17.13 7.55 -6.91
N GLN A 27 -17.46 6.57 -6.10
CA GLN A 27 -18.52 5.62 -6.44
C GLN A 27 -19.85 6.21 -5.98
N GLY A 28 -20.65 6.62 -6.95
CA GLY A 28 -21.87 7.41 -6.83
C GLY A 28 -22.74 7.15 -5.60
N THR A 29 -23.61 8.09 -5.30
CA THR A 29 -24.57 8.16 -4.18
C THR A 29 -25.54 6.96 -4.07
N THR A 30 -25.53 6.01 -4.96
CA THR A 30 -26.32 4.80 -4.97
C THR A 30 -25.54 3.65 -4.34
N GLY A 31 -25.48 3.57 -3.04
CA GLY A 31 -25.29 2.39 -2.17
C GLY A 31 -24.42 1.19 -2.61
N ASP A 32 -23.94 1.16 -3.81
CA ASP A 32 -23.20 0.07 -4.43
C ASP A 32 -21.70 0.18 -4.07
N ARG A 33 -21.39 -0.31 -2.88
CA ARG A 33 -20.01 -0.44 -2.38
C ARG A 33 -19.30 -1.57 -3.10
N ARG A 34 -18.97 -1.37 -4.37
CA ARG A 34 -18.18 -2.35 -5.11
C ARG A 34 -16.72 -2.25 -4.70
N PRO A 35 -16.05 -3.38 -4.49
CA PRO A 35 -14.60 -3.38 -4.41
C PRO A 35 -14.03 -2.78 -5.70
N GLY A 36 -12.86 -2.13 -5.60
CA GLY A 36 -12.15 -1.57 -6.75
C GLY A 36 -11.80 -2.63 -7.82
N PRO A 37 -11.06 -2.26 -8.87
CA PRO A 37 -10.81 -3.12 -10.04
C PRO A 37 -10.04 -4.42 -9.73
N ARG A 38 -9.55 -4.58 -8.49
CA ARG A 38 -8.78 -5.75 -8.03
C ARG A 38 -9.32 -6.27 -6.70
N PRO A 39 -10.53 -6.86 -6.67
CA PRO A 39 -11.25 -7.16 -5.41
C PRO A 39 -10.54 -8.16 -4.50
N SER A 40 -9.82 -9.14 -5.05
CA SER A 40 -9.10 -10.17 -4.29
C SER A 40 -7.69 -9.76 -3.86
N ALA A 41 -7.18 -8.64 -4.38
CA ALA A 41 -5.78 -8.23 -4.22
C ALA A 41 -5.36 -8.07 -2.76
N LEU A 42 -6.14 -7.32 -1.96
CA LEU A 42 -5.79 -7.03 -0.56
C LEU A 42 -5.86 -8.27 0.33
N ARG A 43 -6.87 -9.13 0.11
CA ARG A 43 -6.96 -10.41 0.83
C ARG A 43 -5.75 -11.28 0.56
N ARG A 44 -5.34 -11.37 -0.70
CA ARG A 44 -4.13 -12.11 -1.07
C ARG A 44 -2.87 -11.48 -0.49
N MET A 45 -2.73 -10.16 -0.55
CA MET A 45 -1.61 -9.46 0.03
C MET A 45 -1.53 -9.62 1.55
N GLY A 46 -2.68 -9.60 2.24
CA GLY A 46 -2.78 -9.87 3.67
C GLY A 46 -2.22 -11.26 4.03
N TRP A 47 -2.61 -12.29 3.28
CA TRP A 47 -2.09 -13.64 3.46
C TRP A 47 -0.56 -13.73 3.24
N GLU A 48 -0.02 -13.01 2.25
CA GLU A 48 1.42 -12.96 2.01
C GLU A 48 2.17 -12.25 3.14
N ILE A 49 1.58 -11.19 3.72
CA ILE A 49 2.16 -10.51 4.89
C ILE A 49 2.22 -11.46 6.08
N GLU A 50 1.12 -12.13 6.40
CA GLU A 50 1.06 -13.08 7.51
C GLU A 50 2.08 -14.21 7.34
N LYS A 51 2.21 -14.75 6.12
CA LYS A 51 3.15 -15.81 5.79
C LYS A 51 4.62 -15.37 5.85
N ARG A 52 4.93 -14.14 5.41
CA ARG A 52 6.32 -13.66 5.23
C ARG A 52 6.84 -12.87 6.43
N THR A 53 5.97 -12.43 7.30
CA THR A 53 6.31 -11.60 8.46
C THR A 53 5.75 -12.22 9.74
N SER A 54 5.88 -11.52 10.86
CA SER A 54 5.25 -11.89 12.14
C SER A 54 4.00 -11.05 12.44
N ILE A 55 3.42 -10.43 11.43
CA ILE A 55 2.23 -9.58 11.58
C ILE A 55 1.00 -10.47 11.45
N ASP A 56 0.16 -10.50 12.47
CA ASP A 56 -1.16 -11.12 12.40
C ASP A 56 -2.09 -10.22 11.57
N VAL A 57 -2.80 -10.80 10.59
CA VAL A 57 -3.60 -10.04 9.63
C VAL A 57 -5.07 -10.46 9.68
N GLU A 58 -5.96 -9.46 9.65
CA GLU A 58 -7.37 -9.66 9.30
C GLU A 58 -7.48 -9.65 7.79
N LEU A 59 -7.80 -10.79 7.18
CA LEU A 59 -7.72 -10.95 5.73
C LEU A 59 -8.77 -10.15 4.95
N GLU A 60 -9.95 -9.94 5.53
CA GLU A 60 -11.00 -9.17 4.87
C GLU A 60 -10.74 -7.66 5.09
N PRO A 61 -10.51 -6.90 4.01
CA PRO A 61 -10.28 -5.46 4.12
C PRO A 61 -11.50 -4.72 4.64
N ALA A 62 -11.29 -3.66 5.40
CA ALA A 62 -12.36 -2.74 5.75
C ALA A 62 -12.69 -1.85 4.55
N LEU A 63 -13.95 -1.81 4.13
CA LEU A 63 -14.40 -0.84 3.13
C LEU A 63 -14.63 0.50 3.82
N VAL A 64 -13.84 1.52 3.45
CA VAL A 64 -13.89 2.83 4.07
C VAL A 64 -14.07 3.93 3.02
N THR A 65 -14.79 4.98 3.37
CA THR A 65 -14.86 6.23 2.59
C THR A 65 -14.07 7.31 3.31
N PRO A 66 -13.72 8.41 2.66
CA PRO A 66 -13.01 9.52 3.31
C PRO A 66 -13.71 10.07 4.58
N THR A 67 -15.03 9.92 4.68
CA THR A 67 -15.83 10.38 5.82
C THR A 67 -16.29 9.27 6.76
N SER A 68 -15.79 8.03 6.58
CA SER A 68 -16.12 6.91 7.49
C SER A 68 -15.56 7.18 8.88
N GLU A 69 -16.34 6.92 9.92
CA GLU A 69 -15.88 6.97 11.31
C GLU A 69 -14.72 6.00 11.58
N THR A 70 -14.73 4.87 10.85
CA THR A 70 -13.71 3.81 10.96
C THR A 70 -12.43 4.07 10.14
N LEU A 71 -12.33 5.22 9.44
CA LEU A 71 -11.17 5.56 8.63
C LEU A 71 -9.85 5.46 9.42
N HIS A 72 -9.86 5.90 10.67
CA HIS A 72 -8.69 5.92 11.55
C HIS A 72 -8.40 4.57 12.24
N GLU A 73 -9.24 3.56 12.05
CA GLU A 73 -9.01 2.21 12.60
C GLU A 73 -8.06 1.38 11.72
N THR A 74 -7.85 1.80 10.49
CA THR A 74 -6.97 1.14 9.52
C THR A 74 -5.77 2.03 9.21
N PRO A 75 -4.54 1.66 9.64
CA PRO A 75 -3.36 2.52 9.44
C PRO A 75 -2.90 2.60 7.99
N PHE A 76 -3.32 1.66 7.15
CA PHE A 76 -2.95 1.54 5.75
C PHE A 76 -4.20 1.54 4.86
N LEU A 77 -4.33 2.56 4.05
CA LEU A 77 -5.39 2.67 3.03
C LEU A 77 -4.85 2.25 1.66
N TYR A 78 -5.71 1.60 0.90
CA TYR A 78 -5.46 1.23 -0.49
C TYR A 78 -6.57 1.78 -1.38
N LEU A 79 -6.18 2.53 -2.39
CA LEU A 79 -7.05 3.06 -3.44
C LEU A 79 -6.59 2.51 -4.79
N ALA A 80 -7.36 1.62 -5.39
CA ALA A 80 -7.13 1.18 -6.77
C ALA A 80 -8.16 1.78 -7.71
N GLY A 81 -7.73 2.10 -8.93
CA GLY A 81 -8.60 2.61 -9.96
C GLY A 81 -8.09 2.36 -11.38
N GLU A 82 -9.03 2.33 -12.32
CA GLU A 82 -8.76 2.17 -13.76
C GLU A 82 -9.47 3.26 -14.59
N ARG A 83 -10.22 4.15 -13.93
CA ARG A 83 -11.00 5.23 -14.54
C ARG A 83 -10.93 6.49 -13.69
N GLU A 84 -11.34 7.60 -14.24
CA GLU A 84 -11.44 8.85 -13.49
C GLU A 84 -12.26 8.65 -12.20
N ILE A 85 -11.76 9.19 -11.09
CA ILE A 85 -12.45 9.26 -9.81
C ILE A 85 -12.86 10.69 -9.51
N GLU A 86 -14.01 10.85 -8.88
CA GLU A 86 -14.46 12.16 -8.41
C GLU A 86 -13.71 12.55 -7.14
N VAL A 87 -13.17 13.78 -7.11
CA VAL A 87 -12.52 14.30 -5.91
C VAL A 87 -13.56 14.49 -4.81
N PRO A 88 -13.34 14.00 -3.58
CA PRO A 88 -14.29 14.14 -2.48
C PRO A 88 -14.57 15.62 -2.15
N GLY A 89 -15.73 15.87 -1.58
CA GLY A 89 -16.05 17.20 -1.04
C GLY A 89 -15.12 17.59 0.13
N ALA A 90 -15.22 18.84 0.57
CA ALA A 90 -14.31 19.46 1.55
C ALA A 90 -14.13 18.62 2.83
N ALA A 91 -15.20 18.02 3.37
CA ALA A 91 -15.13 17.15 4.55
C ALA A 91 -14.27 15.90 4.32
N GLY A 92 -14.40 15.26 3.15
CA GLY A 92 -13.62 14.08 2.81
C GLY A 92 -12.14 14.41 2.57
N ILE A 93 -11.86 15.55 1.91
CA ILE A 93 -10.49 16.05 1.72
C ILE A 93 -9.83 16.34 3.06
N GLU A 94 -10.51 17.01 3.96
CA GLU A 94 -9.97 17.34 5.29
C GLU A 94 -9.73 16.09 6.12
N SER A 95 -10.64 15.11 6.07
CA SER A 95 -10.49 13.84 6.76
C SER A 95 -9.28 13.05 6.26
N LEU A 96 -9.09 12.96 4.93
CA LEU A 96 -7.90 12.33 4.33
C LEU A 96 -6.62 13.08 4.70
N ARG A 97 -6.64 14.41 4.68
CA ARG A 97 -5.49 15.23 5.09
C ARG A 97 -5.09 14.93 6.53
N ARG A 98 -6.06 14.90 7.44
CA ARG A 98 -5.83 14.57 8.85
C ARG A 98 -5.29 13.14 9.01
N PHE A 99 -5.92 12.16 8.36
CA PHE A 99 -5.47 10.78 8.38
C PHE A 99 -3.99 10.66 7.99
N LEU A 100 -3.61 11.23 6.85
CA LEU A 100 -2.24 11.15 6.33
C LEU A 100 -1.24 11.97 7.16
N THR A 101 -1.68 13.08 7.74
CA THR A 101 -0.81 13.92 8.61
C THR A 101 -0.51 13.24 9.93
N PHE A 102 -1.48 12.52 10.51
CA PHE A 102 -1.37 11.96 11.85
C PHE A 102 -1.04 10.45 11.90
N GLY A 103 -0.35 9.93 10.90
CA GLY A 103 0.23 8.59 10.96
C GLY A 103 -0.26 7.65 9.87
N GLY A 104 -1.42 7.88 9.26
CA GLY A 104 -1.94 7.04 8.19
C GLY A 104 -1.05 7.02 6.95
N PHE A 105 -1.18 5.94 6.19
CA PHE A 105 -0.52 5.77 4.89
C PHE A 105 -1.53 5.41 3.81
N LEU A 106 -1.36 5.97 2.61
CA LEU A 106 -2.20 5.69 1.45
C LEU A 106 -1.37 5.13 0.30
N LEU A 107 -1.67 3.91 -0.12
CA LEU A 107 -1.21 3.37 -1.39
C LEU A 107 -2.27 3.62 -2.46
N ILE A 108 -1.89 4.32 -3.53
CA ILE A 108 -2.69 4.52 -4.72
C ILE A 108 -2.09 3.67 -5.84
N ASP A 109 -2.90 2.78 -6.40
CA ASP A 109 -2.47 1.78 -7.37
C ASP A 109 -3.31 1.91 -8.65
N SER A 110 -2.67 2.30 -9.76
CA SER A 110 -3.35 2.43 -11.03
C SER A 110 -3.43 1.09 -11.75
N ALA A 111 -4.65 0.64 -12.00
CA ALA A 111 -4.94 -0.51 -12.85
C ALA A 111 -5.19 -0.11 -14.32
N GLU A 112 -5.07 1.18 -14.64
CA GLU A 112 -5.37 1.76 -15.95
C GLU A 112 -4.38 1.33 -17.05
N GLY A 113 -3.13 1.02 -16.66
CA GLY A 113 -2.09 0.63 -17.61
C GLY A 113 -1.47 1.80 -18.37
N SER A 114 -1.61 3.01 -17.84
CA SER A 114 -1.05 4.26 -18.36
C SER A 114 -0.48 5.12 -17.23
N THR A 115 0.42 6.03 -17.58
CA THR A 115 1.00 7.03 -16.66
C THR A 115 0.44 8.45 -16.89
N ASP A 116 -0.50 8.60 -17.82
CA ASP A 116 -1.12 9.86 -18.24
C ASP A 116 -2.63 9.71 -18.54
N GLY A 117 -3.27 8.67 -18.01
CA GLY A 117 -4.67 8.40 -18.24
C GLY A 117 -5.62 9.18 -17.34
N ALA A 118 -6.90 8.83 -17.39
CA ALA A 118 -7.96 9.52 -16.67
C ALA A 118 -7.86 9.31 -15.15
N PHE A 119 -7.48 8.10 -14.72
CA PHE A 119 -7.22 7.82 -13.32
C PHE A 119 -6.02 8.61 -12.81
N ASP A 120 -4.89 8.59 -13.53
CA ASP A 120 -3.70 9.39 -13.18
C ASP A 120 -4.06 10.87 -13.00
N GLY A 121 -4.78 11.45 -13.96
CA GLY A 121 -5.22 12.85 -13.89
C GLY A 121 -6.08 13.13 -12.66
N SER A 122 -6.98 12.23 -12.28
CA SER A 122 -7.84 12.40 -11.10
C SER A 122 -7.08 12.21 -9.78
N VAL A 123 -6.10 11.30 -9.73
CA VAL A 123 -5.20 11.13 -8.58
C VAL A 123 -4.40 12.41 -8.32
N ARG A 124 -3.88 13.05 -9.36
CA ARG A 124 -3.15 14.31 -9.23
C ARG A 124 -4.05 15.43 -8.70
N LYS A 125 -5.30 15.54 -9.17
CA LYS A 125 -6.31 16.47 -8.65
C LYS A 125 -6.62 16.17 -7.17
N LEU A 126 -6.80 14.90 -6.82
CA LEU A 126 -7.06 14.47 -5.42
C LEU A 126 -5.90 14.87 -4.50
N MET A 127 -4.67 14.56 -4.87
CA MET A 127 -3.50 14.87 -4.04
C MET A 127 -3.25 16.37 -3.93
N ALA A 128 -3.50 17.14 -4.99
CA ALA A 128 -3.45 18.60 -4.94
C ALA A 128 -4.54 19.21 -4.03
N ALA A 129 -5.72 18.60 -3.97
CA ALA A 129 -6.78 19.04 -3.05
C ALA A 129 -6.46 18.67 -1.59
N VAL A 130 -5.92 17.46 -1.36
CA VAL A 130 -5.53 17.01 -0.01
C VAL A 130 -4.33 17.82 0.51
N PHE A 131 -3.30 18.01 -0.31
CA PHE A 131 -2.09 18.76 0.03
C PHE A 131 -1.80 19.84 -1.02
N PRO A 132 -2.45 20.99 -0.92
CA PRO A 132 -2.18 22.10 -1.82
C PRO A 132 -0.71 22.52 -1.77
N THR A 133 -0.13 22.75 -2.94
CA THR A 133 1.25 23.22 -3.10
C THR A 133 1.27 24.66 -3.59
N VAL A 134 2.35 25.37 -3.32
CA VAL A 134 2.53 26.77 -3.72
C VAL A 134 3.31 26.83 -5.03
N GLY A 135 2.84 27.65 -5.96
CA GLY A 135 3.51 27.87 -7.24
C GLY A 135 3.44 26.67 -8.18
N SER A 136 4.54 26.34 -8.85
CA SER A 136 4.65 25.24 -9.81
C SER A 136 5.02 23.87 -9.18
N GLN A 137 5.09 23.81 -7.87
CA GLN A 137 5.42 22.55 -7.16
C GLN A 137 4.33 21.51 -7.38
N LYS A 138 4.71 20.25 -7.63
CA LYS A 138 3.78 19.13 -7.78
C LYS A 138 3.47 18.54 -6.42
N SER A 139 2.22 18.12 -6.20
CA SER A 139 1.82 17.41 -4.97
C SER A 139 2.40 15.98 -4.91
N LEU A 140 2.58 15.33 -6.07
CA LEU A 140 3.26 14.06 -6.20
C LEU A 140 4.68 14.29 -6.70
N GLU A 141 5.66 13.81 -5.96
CA GLU A 141 7.09 13.89 -6.25
C GLU A 141 7.65 12.48 -6.47
N LEU A 142 8.69 12.35 -7.29
CA LEU A 142 9.37 11.07 -7.45
C LEU A 142 9.97 10.63 -6.10
N VAL A 143 9.70 9.39 -5.73
CA VAL A 143 10.33 8.76 -4.55
C VAL A 143 11.75 8.34 -4.93
N PRO A 144 12.79 8.87 -4.27
CA PRO A 144 14.18 8.53 -4.57
C PRO A 144 14.44 7.03 -4.46
N SER A 145 15.27 6.47 -5.34
CA SER A 145 15.57 5.03 -5.38
C SER A 145 16.26 4.51 -4.11
N ASP A 146 16.93 5.38 -3.37
CA ASP A 146 17.56 5.08 -2.09
C ASP A 146 16.61 5.23 -0.89
N HIS A 147 15.36 5.66 -1.11
CA HIS A 147 14.37 5.83 -0.06
C HIS A 147 14.10 4.51 0.69
N VAL A 148 13.90 4.62 2.01
CA VAL A 148 13.75 3.46 2.90
C VAL A 148 12.57 2.54 2.53
N VAL A 149 11.54 3.03 1.83
CA VAL A 149 10.40 2.21 1.38
C VAL A 149 10.83 1.05 0.46
N TYR A 150 11.90 1.22 -0.32
CA TYR A 150 12.42 0.17 -1.18
C TYR A 150 13.24 -0.90 -0.43
N LYS A 151 13.52 -0.69 0.85
CA LYS A 151 14.38 -1.55 1.68
C LYS A 151 13.82 -1.79 3.10
N SER A 152 12.53 -1.55 3.30
CA SER A 152 11.90 -1.70 4.61
C SER A 152 11.89 -3.15 5.10
N PHE A 153 11.84 -4.12 4.20
CA PHE A 153 11.90 -5.55 4.50
C PHE A 153 12.72 -6.32 3.44
N TYR A 154 12.47 -6.10 2.16
CA TYR A 154 13.22 -6.62 1.03
C TYR A 154 14.03 -5.50 0.38
N LEU A 155 15.18 -5.84 -0.23
CA LEU A 155 15.94 -4.90 -1.07
C LEU A 155 15.35 -4.91 -2.48
N LEU A 156 14.79 -3.77 -2.89
CA LEU A 156 14.16 -3.58 -4.19
C LEU A 156 14.70 -2.32 -4.84
N ASP A 157 14.75 -2.33 -6.17
CA ASP A 157 15.22 -1.19 -6.97
C ASP A 157 14.06 -0.45 -7.67
N LYS A 158 12.91 -1.13 -7.86
CA LYS A 158 11.79 -0.64 -8.68
C LYS A 158 10.44 -1.08 -8.11
N PRO A 159 9.38 -0.28 -8.27
CA PRO A 159 8.03 -0.62 -7.86
C PRO A 159 7.31 -1.47 -8.93
N LEU A 160 7.83 -2.66 -9.24
CA LEU A 160 7.21 -3.55 -10.23
C LEU A 160 5.85 -4.03 -9.75
N GLY A 161 4.88 -4.04 -10.67
CA GLY A 161 3.54 -4.58 -10.48
C GLY A 161 3.21 -5.63 -11.56
N ARG A 162 1.95 -5.73 -11.94
CA ARG A 162 1.57 -6.51 -13.13
C ARG A 162 2.26 -6.00 -14.38
N LEU A 163 2.40 -4.68 -14.43
CA LEU A 163 3.13 -3.97 -15.49
C LEU A 163 4.47 -3.43 -14.98
N SER A 164 5.27 -2.94 -15.91
CA SER A 164 6.53 -2.26 -15.64
C SER A 164 6.63 -0.99 -16.52
N ILE A 165 5.63 -0.12 -16.42
CA ILE A 165 5.52 1.11 -17.22
C ILE A 165 6.07 2.34 -16.49
N GLN A 166 6.06 2.32 -15.16
CA GLN A 166 6.58 3.39 -14.31
C GLN A 166 7.86 2.91 -13.62
N PRO A 167 9.03 3.53 -13.88
CA PRO A 167 10.31 3.07 -13.35
C PRO A 167 10.51 3.39 -11.86
N ALA A 168 9.83 4.42 -11.34
CA ALA A 168 9.88 4.83 -9.94
C ALA A 168 8.47 5.20 -9.47
N MET A 169 8.12 4.95 -8.21
CA MET A 169 6.89 5.46 -7.65
C MET A 169 6.95 6.97 -7.43
N GLU A 170 5.79 7.59 -7.45
CA GLU A 170 5.60 8.96 -6.98
C GLU A 170 4.98 8.94 -5.58
N GLY A 171 5.09 10.03 -4.85
CA GLY A 171 4.50 10.11 -3.52
C GLY A 171 4.36 11.50 -2.97
N VAL A 172 3.66 11.60 -1.86
CA VAL A 172 3.52 12.84 -1.08
C VAL A 172 4.37 12.74 0.18
N PHE A 173 5.22 13.73 0.38
CA PHE A 173 6.06 13.82 1.57
C PHE A 173 5.53 14.87 2.54
N ARG A 174 5.45 14.49 3.83
CA ARG A 174 5.16 15.41 4.95
C ARG A 174 6.19 15.15 6.04
N ASP A 175 6.88 16.21 6.46
CA ASP A 175 7.94 16.11 7.48
C ASP A 175 8.97 15.00 7.20
N LYS A 176 9.39 14.88 5.93
CA LYS A 176 10.27 13.84 5.39
C LYS A 176 9.69 12.41 5.41
N ARG A 177 8.44 12.25 5.77
CA ARG A 177 7.71 10.98 5.73
C ARG A 177 6.95 10.88 4.42
N LEU A 178 7.07 9.76 3.71
CA LEU A 178 6.20 9.40 2.60
C LEU A 178 4.84 9.01 3.18
N VAL A 179 3.82 9.83 2.99
CA VAL A 179 2.47 9.61 3.54
C VAL A 179 1.51 8.99 2.54
N ALA A 180 1.76 9.21 1.24
CA ALA A 180 1.04 8.55 0.17
C ALA A 180 2.03 8.12 -0.91
N ALA A 181 1.85 6.92 -1.46
CA ALA A 181 2.59 6.38 -2.59
C ALA A 181 1.65 6.15 -3.77
N TYR A 182 2.05 6.56 -4.97
CA TYR A 182 1.35 6.34 -6.22
C TYR A 182 2.18 5.45 -7.13
N ILE A 183 1.60 4.33 -7.59
CA ILE A 183 2.23 3.35 -8.46
C ILE A 183 1.31 3.07 -9.65
N ALA A 184 1.82 3.28 -10.88
CA ALA A 184 1.08 3.04 -12.11
C ALA A 184 1.30 1.63 -12.70
N ASN A 185 1.98 0.75 -11.97
CA ASN A 185 2.34 -0.58 -12.45
C ASN A 185 1.32 -1.69 -12.10
N ASP A 186 0.12 -1.35 -11.57
CA ASP A 186 -0.94 -2.29 -11.21
C ASP A 186 -0.44 -3.41 -10.27
N LEU A 187 -0.08 -3.01 -9.05
CA LEU A 187 0.31 -3.95 -8.00
C LEU A 187 -0.81 -4.95 -7.69
N GLY A 188 -2.04 -4.45 -7.56
CA GLY A 188 -3.21 -5.26 -7.30
C GLY A 188 -3.44 -6.32 -8.37
N GLY A 189 -3.18 -6.00 -9.64
CA GLY A 189 -3.26 -6.96 -10.74
C GLY A 189 -2.21 -8.07 -10.62
N ALA A 190 -1.03 -7.79 -10.06
CA ALA A 190 -0.04 -8.81 -9.78
C ALA A 190 -0.46 -9.73 -8.62
N TRP A 191 -1.26 -9.22 -7.66
CA TRP A 191 -1.68 -9.96 -6.46
C TRP A 191 -3.00 -10.72 -6.64
N SER A 192 -3.89 -10.25 -7.51
CA SER A 192 -5.25 -10.78 -7.70
C SER A 192 -5.28 -12.24 -8.11
N ARG A 193 -6.22 -12.98 -7.52
CA ARG A 193 -6.52 -14.38 -7.84
C ARG A 193 -8.01 -14.61 -7.97
N ASP A 194 -8.36 -15.55 -8.83
CA ASP A 194 -9.71 -16.09 -8.95
C ASP A 194 -10.08 -17.00 -7.76
N ASP A 195 -11.32 -17.45 -7.72
CA ASP A 195 -11.83 -18.34 -6.65
C ASP A 195 -11.18 -19.74 -6.68
N PHE A 196 -10.54 -20.10 -7.78
CA PHE A 196 -9.80 -21.37 -7.93
C PHE A 196 -8.33 -21.25 -7.50
N GLY A 197 -7.88 -20.02 -7.16
CA GLY A 197 -6.52 -19.75 -6.73
C GLY A 197 -5.54 -19.45 -7.86
N ASN A 198 -6.00 -19.36 -9.12
CA ASN A 198 -5.17 -18.93 -10.23
C ASN A 198 -5.01 -17.42 -10.21
N TYR A 199 -3.91 -16.92 -10.77
CA TYR A 199 -3.74 -15.48 -10.95
C TYR A 199 -4.63 -14.96 -12.08
N ASP A 200 -5.37 -13.87 -11.82
CA ASP A 200 -6.26 -13.24 -12.80
C ASP A 200 -5.51 -12.67 -13.99
N PHE A 201 -4.28 -12.21 -13.78
CA PHE A 201 -3.50 -11.50 -14.81
C PHE A 201 -2.09 -12.05 -14.89
N ARG A 202 -1.51 -11.99 -16.09
CA ARG A 202 -0.07 -12.22 -16.28
C ARG A 202 0.72 -10.96 -15.90
N CYS A 203 1.91 -11.13 -15.38
CA CYS A 203 2.85 -10.04 -15.16
C CYS A 203 3.75 -9.87 -16.38
N GLU A 204 3.86 -8.66 -16.89
CA GLU A 204 4.60 -8.36 -18.12
C GLU A 204 5.60 -7.23 -17.89
N PRO A 205 6.82 -7.38 -18.44
CA PRO A 205 7.32 -8.48 -19.28
C PRO A 205 7.94 -9.67 -18.50
N GLY A 206 8.12 -9.58 -17.17
CA GLY A 206 8.98 -10.46 -16.37
C GLY A 206 8.30 -11.68 -15.74
N GLY A 207 7.03 -11.96 -16.06
CA GLY A 207 6.31 -13.17 -15.60
C GLY A 207 6.27 -13.33 -14.08
N GLU A 208 6.42 -14.56 -13.59
CA GLU A 208 6.31 -14.88 -12.15
C GLU A 208 7.43 -14.25 -11.30
N ARG A 209 8.60 -14.03 -11.88
CA ARG A 209 9.67 -13.29 -11.16
C ARG A 209 9.25 -11.84 -10.87
N GLN A 210 8.60 -11.19 -11.82
CA GLN A 210 8.06 -9.84 -11.64
C GLN A 210 6.95 -9.83 -10.61
N ARG A 211 6.08 -10.84 -10.61
CA ARG A 211 5.01 -11.02 -9.61
C ARG A 211 5.58 -11.15 -8.20
N GLU A 212 6.62 -11.95 -8.02
CA GLU A 212 7.30 -12.06 -6.73
C GLU A 212 7.84 -10.71 -6.25
N LEU A 213 8.42 -9.90 -7.14
CA LEU A 213 8.89 -8.56 -6.81
C LEU A 213 7.72 -7.61 -6.46
N ALA A 214 6.56 -7.77 -7.10
CA ALA A 214 5.36 -7.02 -6.75
C ALA A 214 4.83 -7.38 -5.35
N PHE A 215 4.86 -8.66 -4.96
CA PHE A 215 4.55 -9.06 -3.58
C PHE A 215 5.54 -8.49 -2.58
N ARG A 216 6.85 -8.54 -2.89
CA ARG A 216 7.88 -7.94 -2.03
C ARG A 216 7.68 -6.42 -1.87
N MET A 217 7.26 -5.73 -2.93
CA MET A 217 6.94 -4.31 -2.85
C MET A 217 5.75 -4.06 -1.91
N GLY A 218 4.69 -4.86 -2.00
CA GLY A 218 3.56 -4.77 -1.08
C GLY A 218 3.96 -4.97 0.38
N VAL A 219 4.80 -5.97 0.66
CA VAL A 219 5.36 -6.17 2.02
C VAL A 219 6.18 -4.96 2.46
N ASN A 220 7.03 -4.42 1.59
CA ASN A 220 7.83 -3.24 1.91
C ASN A 220 6.96 -2.03 2.25
N LEU A 221 5.89 -1.78 1.48
CA LEU A 221 4.96 -0.67 1.73
C LEU A 221 4.27 -0.80 3.07
N VAL A 222 3.80 -2.00 3.42
CA VAL A 222 3.14 -2.26 4.72
C VAL A 222 4.15 -2.12 5.86
N MET A 223 5.33 -2.72 5.74
CA MET A 223 6.38 -2.60 6.76
C MET A 223 6.83 -1.15 6.94
N TYR A 224 6.94 -0.39 5.85
CA TYR A 224 7.23 1.03 5.92
C TYR A 224 6.15 1.79 6.68
N ALA A 225 4.88 1.60 6.32
CA ALA A 225 3.75 2.27 6.94
C ALA A 225 3.65 1.98 8.45
N LEU A 226 3.79 0.71 8.85
CA LEU A 226 3.70 0.29 10.25
C LEU A 226 4.90 0.71 11.09
N CYS A 227 6.10 0.80 10.50
CA CYS A 227 7.30 1.25 11.21
C CYS A 227 7.36 2.76 11.40
N LEU A 228 6.57 3.55 10.66
CA LEU A 228 6.52 5.00 10.82
C LEU A 228 5.79 5.45 12.08
N ASP A 229 4.74 4.75 12.49
CA ASP A 229 4.09 4.97 13.78
C ASP A 229 5.01 4.62 14.96
N TYR A 230 6.05 3.87 14.68
CA TYR A 230 6.96 3.28 15.66
C TYR A 230 8.01 4.24 16.24
N LYS A 231 8.25 5.40 15.63
CA LYS A 231 9.14 6.41 16.22
C LYS A 231 8.55 7.06 17.47
N ALA A 232 7.25 6.89 17.72
CA ALA A 232 6.61 7.33 18.96
C ALA A 232 6.74 6.29 20.10
N ASP A 233 6.89 4.98 19.78
CA ASP A 233 7.00 3.90 20.77
C ASP A 233 8.18 2.96 20.46
N GLN A 234 9.35 3.25 21.00
CA GLN A 234 10.62 2.52 20.76
C GLN A 234 10.67 1.05 21.26
N VAL A 235 9.55 0.37 21.46
CA VAL A 235 9.53 -0.94 22.14
C VAL A 235 9.65 -2.17 21.24
N HIS A 236 9.41 -2.09 19.90
CA HIS A 236 9.31 -3.30 19.06
C HIS A 236 10.43 -3.57 18.02
N VAL A 237 11.37 -2.66 17.79
CA VAL A 237 12.52 -2.89 16.87
C VAL A 237 13.36 -4.12 17.26
N PRO A 238 13.63 -4.40 18.54
CA PRO A 238 14.37 -5.60 18.93
C PRO A 238 13.63 -6.89 18.61
N PHE A 239 12.30 -6.88 18.52
CA PHE A 239 11.49 -8.09 18.29
C PHE A 239 11.48 -8.48 16.81
N ILE A 240 11.40 -7.49 15.91
CA ILE A 240 11.45 -7.70 14.45
C ILE A 240 12.85 -8.16 14.04
N MET A 241 13.90 -7.58 14.65
CA MET A 241 15.29 -7.93 14.37
C MET A 241 15.71 -9.30 14.92
N LYS A 242 15.10 -9.77 16.02
CA LYS A 242 15.44 -11.06 16.65
C LYS A 242 14.99 -12.28 15.82
N ARG A 243 13.99 -12.15 14.96
CA ARG A 243 13.50 -13.24 14.07
C ARG A 243 14.16 -13.26 12.68
N ARG A 244 15.05 -12.34 12.34
CA ARG A 244 15.88 -12.35 11.12
C ARG A 244 16.98 -13.43 11.13
N ARG A 245 16.73 -14.63 11.64
CA ARG A 245 17.48 -15.82 11.24
C ARG A 245 16.80 -16.41 10.01
N TRP A 246 16.95 -15.71 8.87
CA TRP A 246 16.69 -16.30 7.57
C TRP A 246 17.59 -17.51 7.41
N LYS A 247 17.02 -18.69 7.28
CA LYS A 247 17.72 -19.83 6.71
C LYS A 247 17.64 -19.65 5.20
N PRO A 248 18.78 -19.68 4.45
CA PRO A 248 18.70 -19.79 3.00
C PRO A 248 17.88 -21.02 2.68
N ASP A 249 16.92 -20.88 1.78
CA ASP A 249 16.24 -22.01 1.17
C ASP A 249 17.33 -22.86 0.52
N ASP A 250 17.42 -24.15 0.86
CA ASP A 250 18.43 -25.10 0.39
C ASP A 250 18.29 -25.44 -1.10
N GLY A 251 17.80 -24.53 -1.91
CA GLY A 251 17.61 -24.63 -3.35
C GLY A 251 18.62 -23.85 -4.20
N ALA A 252 19.59 -23.15 -3.62
CA ALA A 252 20.66 -22.52 -4.38
C ALA A 252 21.77 -23.55 -4.60
N LEU A 253 21.81 -24.17 -5.78
CA LEU A 253 22.95 -24.96 -6.26
C LEU A 253 24.24 -24.14 -6.09
N THR A 254 25.13 -24.58 -5.22
CA THR A 254 26.49 -24.10 -5.15
C THR A 254 27.18 -24.40 -6.48
N PRO A 255 27.87 -23.42 -7.12
CA PRO A 255 28.63 -23.69 -8.32
C PRO A 255 29.79 -24.65 -8.00
N GLY A 256 29.71 -25.91 -8.42
CA GLY A 256 30.82 -26.83 -8.34
C GLY A 256 30.53 -28.27 -7.95
N GLU A 257 29.31 -28.64 -7.57
CA GLU A 257 29.01 -30.02 -7.20
C GLU A 257 28.51 -30.83 -8.41
N LYS A 258 29.34 -31.78 -8.87
CA LYS A 258 29.01 -32.72 -9.93
C LYS A 258 28.03 -33.77 -9.36
N PRO A 259 27.03 -34.23 -10.14
CA PRO A 259 26.13 -35.29 -9.71
C PRO A 259 26.95 -36.61 -9.52
N LYS A 260 26.80 -37.22 -8.37
CA LYS A 260 27.31 -38.60 -8.13
C LYS A 260 26.51 -39.60 -8.97
N PRO A 261 27.17 -40.66 -9.42
CA PRO A 261 26.63 -41.67 -10.34
C PRO A 261 25.44 -42.45 -9.77
#